data_406a50600bd9a9bfc892475d4cf5527f
#
_entry.id   406a50600bd9a9bfc892475d4cf5527f
#
_cell.length_a   1.000
_cell.length_b   1.000
_cell.length_c   1.000
_cell.angle_alpha   90.00
_cell.angle_beta   90.00
_cell.angle_gamma   90.00
#
_symmetry.space_group_name_H-M   'P 1'
#
loop_
_entity.id
_entity.type
_entity.pdbx_description
1 polymer ?
#
loop_
_entity_poly.entity_id
_entity_poly.type
_entity_poly.pdbx_seq_one_letter_code
_entity_poly.pdbx_strand_id
1 'polypeptide(L)'
;MPTRSEILDTLAASQEKVTAYFQGLSPEELERPCTASGVPGEAAWRAKDHFAHLAENERNIQILLRLMLNGETSLPGNLGAMSREERLALSNQRNQSYVNAHHDDSMETLVADLSAARQETLNLFELFTDEQLAAHASVSFAADRTAGDLFAANAQHAAVHMLWIEEGFRQGL
;
A
#
# COMPACT_ATOMS: atom_id res chain seq x y z
N MET A 1 3.98 -12.89 15.97
CA MET A 1 2.99 -11.81 15.79
C MET A 1 3.53 -10.58 16.50
N PRO A 2 3.60 -9.42 15.84
CA PRO A 2 4.05 -8.19 16.48
C PRO A 2 3.05 -7.76 17.57
N THR A 3 3.56 -7.14 18.62
CA THR A 3 2.74 -6.52 19.67
C THR A 3 2.07 -5.24 19.14
N ARG A 4 1.05 -4.76 19.86
CA ARG A 4 0.36 -3.51 19.53
C ARG A 4 1.33 -2.33 19.40
N SER A 5 2.26 -2.18 20.35
CA SER A 5 3.29 -1.12 20.31
C SER A 5 4.20 -1.27 19.08
N GLU A 6 4.69 -2.48 18.81
CA GLU A 6 5.55 -2.72 17.65
C GLU A 6 4.87 -2.40 16.32
N ILE A 7 3.56 -2.64 16.19
CA ILE A 7 2.80 -2.26 14.99
C ILE A 7 2.77 -0.74 14.85
N LEU A 8 2.41 -0.01 15.92
CA LEU A 8 2.34 1.45 15.91
C LEU A 8 3.70 2.09 15.61
N ASP A 9 4.76 1.61 16.27
CA ASP A 9 6.13 2.09 16.06
C ASP A 9 6.58 1.84 14.61
N THR A 10 6.24 0.67 14.06
CA THR A 10 6.55 0.32 12.67
C THR A 10 5.82 1.23 11.67
N LEU A 11 4.54 1.53 11.91
CA LEU A 11 3.76 2.41 11.05
C LEU A 11 4.27 3.85 11.10
N ALA A 12 4.60 4.37 12.29
CA ALA A 12 5.15 5.72 12.47
C ALA A 12 6.52 5.86 11.80
N ALA A 13 7.45 4.96 12.10
CA ALA A 13 8.79 4.96 11.51
C ALA A 13 8.76 4.81 9.98
N SER A 14 7.85 3.99 9.45
CA SER A 14 7.67 3.83 8.01
C SER A 14 7.20 5.12 7.34
N GLN A 15 6.24 5.83 7.95
CA GLN A 15 5.73 7.08 7.39
C GLN A 15 6.82 8.16 7.34
N GLU A 16 7.57 8.32 8.41
CA GLU A 16 8.70 9.26 8.46
C GLU A 16 9.74 8.92 7.39
N LYS A 17 10.14 7.65 7.32
CA LYS A 17 11.17 7.19 6.39
C LYS A 17 10.75 7.37 4.93
N VAL A 18 9.53 6.99 4.56
CA VAL A 18 9.05 7.11 3.18
C VAL A 18 8.90 8.57 2.78
N THR A 19 8.34 9.40 3.65
CA THR A 19 8.20 10.83 3.37
C THR A 19 9.57 11.50 3.18
N ALA A 20 10.52 11.23 4.09
CA ALA A 20 11.89 11.76 3.99
C ALA A 20 12.61 11.29 2.71
N TYR A 21 12.44 10.01 2.32
CA TYR A 21 13.02 9.46 1.11
C TYR A 21 12.56 10.24 -0.14
N PHE A 22 11.25 10.38 -0.32
CA PHE A 22 10.72 11.05 -1.51
C PHE A 22 10.94 12.57 -1.50
N GLN A 23 10.95 13.21 -0.34
CA GLN A 23 11.33 14.62 -0.21
C GLN A 23 12.82 14.86 -0.48
N GLY A 24 13.65 13.84 -0.34
CA GLY A 24 15.08 13.88 -0.66
C GLY A 24 15.40 13.72 -2.15
N LEU A 25 14.44 13.26 -2.96
CA LEU A 25 14.62 13.13 -4.40
C LEU A 25 14.52 14.51 -5.09
N SER A 26 15.38 14.73 -6.09
CA SER A 26 15.28 15.91 -6.92
C SER A 26 14.02 15.88 -7.80
N PRO A 27 13.57 17.04 -8.35
CA PRO A 27 12.46 17.06 -9.29
C PRO A 27 12.66 16.15 -10.52
N GLU A 28 13.88 16.01 -10.99
CA GLU A 28 14.22 15.12 -12.10
C GLU A 28 14.08 13.63 -11.70
N GLU A 29 14.53 13.27 -10.51
CA GLU A 29 14.39 11.90 -10.00
C GLU A 29 12.93 11.52 -9.74
N LEU A 30 12.12 12.46 -9.25
CA LEU A 30 10.68 12.22 -9.04
C LEU A 30 9.95 11.90 -10.35
N GLU A 31 10.31 12.56 -11.44
CA GLU A 31 9.71 12.37 -12.77
C GLU A 31 10.38 11.27 -13.59
N ARG A 32 11.45 10.67 -13.09
CA ARG A 32 12.20 9.63 -13.81
C ARG A 32 11.48 8.30 -13.76
N PRO A 33 11.20 7.64 -14.91
CA PRO A 33 10.74 6.28 -14.96
C PRO A 33 11.74 5.32 -14.29
N CYS A 34 11.24 4.39 -13.48
CA CYS A 34 12.11 3.48 -12.71
C CYS A 34 11.61 2.04 -12.67
N THR A 35 10.33 1.78 -12.95
CA THR A 35 9.82 0.41 -13.04
C THR A 35 8.79 0.28 -14.16
N ALA A 36 8.71 -0.92 -14.75
CA ALA A 36 7.63 -1.20 -15.68
C ALA A 36 6.27 -1.17 -14.97
N SER A 37 5.23 -0.68 -15.65
CA SER A 37 3.86 -0.83 -15.19
C SER A 37 3.46 -2.32 -15.11
N GLY A 38 2.62 -2.67 -14.15
CA GLY A 38 2.00 -3.99 -14.09
C GLY A 38 0.88 -4.20 -15.12
N VAL A 39 0.57 -3.19 -15.95
CA VAL A 39 -0.45 -3.24 -17.00
C VAL A 39 0.23 -3.14 -18.36
N PRO A 40 0.08 -4.13 -19.26
CA PRO A 40 0.68 -4.11 -20.60
C PRO A 40 0.24 -2.88 -21.40
N GLY A 41 1.20 -2.19 -21.99
CA GLY A 41 0.96 -1.00 -22.84
C GLY A 41 0.90 0.32 -22.08
N GLU A 42 0.89 0.31 -20.76
CA GLU A 42 0.98 1.52 -19.94
C GLU A 42 2.44 1.98 -19.80
N ALA A 43 2.61 3.28 -19.54
CA ALA A 43 3.93 3.86 -19.30
C ALA A 43 4.61 3.27 -18.06
N ALA A 44 5.93 3.27 -18.05
CA ALA A 44 6.70 2.92 -16.86
C ALA A 44 6.40 3.90 -15.72
N TRP A 45 6.36 3.38 -14.49
CA TRP A 45 6.13 4.20 -13.31
C TRP A 45 7.36 5.03 -12.98
N ARG A 46 7.14 6.29 -12.69
CA ARG A 46 8.12 7.22 -12.12
C ARG A 46 8.23 7.00 -10.61
N ALA A 47 9.27 7.53 -9.99
CA ALA A 47 9.37 7.51 -8.53
C ALA A 47 8.12 8.13 -7.86
N LYS A 48 7.61 9.23 -8.39
CA LYS A 48 6.39 9.89 -7.92
C LYS A 48 5.14 9.01 -8.00
N ASP A 49 5.02 8.18 -9.04
CA ASP A 49 3.90 7.25 -9.21
C ASP A 49 3.90 6.16 -8.14
N HIS A 50 5.09 5.68 -7.75
CA HIS A 50 5.22 4.78 -6.60
C HIS A 50 4.72 5.42 -5.30
N PHE A 51 5.04 6.70 -5.07
CA PHE A 51 4.59 7.38 -3.87
C PHE A 51 3.07 7.53 -3.84
N ALA A 52 2.44 7.94 -4.94
CA ALA A 52 0.98 8.02 -5.07
C ALA A 52 0.32 6.67 -4.76
N HIS A 53 0.86 5.58 -5.31
CA HIS A 53 0.34 4.23 -5.09
C HIS A 53 0.35 3.79 -3.60
N LEU A 54 1.24 4.31 -2.76
CA LEU A 54 1.29 3.94 -1.34
C LEU A 54 -0.01 4.30 -0.60
N ALA A 55 -0.62 5.44 -0.91
CA ALA A 55 -1.90 5.83 -0.32
C ALA A 55 -3.04 4.89 -0.74
N GLU A 56 -3.07 4.47 -2.01
CA GLU A 56 -4.03 3.47 -2.50
C GLU A 56 -3.85 2.12 -1.81
N ASN A 57 -2.60 1.68 -1.63
CA ASN A 57 -2.32 0.44 -0.91
C ASN A 57 -2.79 0.49 0.55
N GLU A 58 -2.59 1.60 1.25
CA GLU A 58 -3.14 1.81 2.61
C GLU A 58 -4.64 1.56 2.63
N ARG A 59 -5.38 2.17 1.72
CA ARG A 59 -6.84 2.04 1.62
C ARG A 59 -7.29 0.63 1.26
N ASN A 60 -6.56 -0.05 0.39
CA ASN A 60 -6.85 -1.43 0.02
C ASN A 60 -6.69 -2.38 1.22
N ILE A 61 -5.67 -2.20 2.06
CA ILE A 61 -5.49 -2.97 3.30
C ILE A 61 -6.60 -2.62 4.31
N GLN A 62 -7.01 -1.37 4.44
CA GLN A 62 -8.13 -0.96 5.31
C GLN A 62 -9.43 -1.69 4.95
N ILE A 63 -9.70 -1.94 3.66
CA ILE A 63 -10.88 -2.72 3.25
C ILE A 63 -10.83 -4.12 3.87
N LEU A 64 -9.70 -4.81 3.79
CA LEU A 64 -9.53 -6.14 4.38
C LEU A 64 -9.67 -6.12 5.90
N LEU A 65 -9.06 -5.13 6.55
CA LEU A 65 -9.15 -4.98 8.00
C LEU A 65 -10.59 -4.71 8.46
N ARG A 66 -11.36 -3.91 7.72
CA ARG A 66 -12.78 -3.68 8.02
C ARG A 66 -13.62 -4.93 7.86
N LEU A 67 -13.36 -5.76 6.85
CA LEU A 67 -14.01 -7.07 6.70
C LEU A 67 -13.72 -7.97 7.91
N MET A 68 -12.46 -8.01 8.35
CA MET A 68 -12.07 -8.79 9.54
C MET A 68 -12.74 -8.27 10.81
N LEU A 69 -12.76 -6.95 11.00
CA LEU A 69 -13.40 -6.31 12.15
C LEU A 69 -14.90 -6.64 12.23
N ASN A 70 -15.56 -6.71 11.09
CA ASN A 70 -16.98 -7.05 10.96
C ASN A 70 -17.26 -8.57 11.00
N GLY A 71 -16.22 -9.40 11.09
CA GLY A 71 -16.36 -10.87 11.07
C GLY A 71 -16.78 -11.43 9.70
N GLU A 72 -16.55 -10.69 8.63
CA GLU A 72 -16.86 -11.12 7.28
C GLU A 72 -15.82 -12.15 6.78
N THR A 73 -16.30 -13.19 6.11
CA THR A 73 -15.45 -14.31 5.64
C THR A 73 -15.25 -14.33 4.13
N SER A 74 -15.86 -13.40 3.41
CA SER A 74 -15.79 -13.32 1.95
C SER A 74 -15.46 -11.90 1.49
N LEU A 75 -14.78 -11.83 0.34
CA LEU A 75 -14.58 -10.55 -0.33
C LEU A 75 -15.88 -10.02 -0.94
N PRO A 76 -16.08 -8.70 -0.98
CA PRO A 76 -17.28 -8.11 -1.55
C PRO A 76 -17.38 -8.39 -3.06
N GLY A 77 -18.59 -8.48 -3.56
CA GLY A 77 -18.89 -8.68 -4.99
C GLY A 77 -18.40 -10.03 -5.50
N ASN A 78 -17.85 -10.04 -6.71
CA ASN A 78 -17.35 -11.24 -7.38
C ASN A 78 -15.87 -11.56 -7.08
N LEU A 79 -15.20 -10.77 -6.27
CA LEU A 79 -13.75 -10.94 -5.98
C LEU A 79 -13.42 -12.32 -5.40
N GLY A 80 -14.33 -12.88 -4.61
CA GLY A 80 -14.17 -14.23 -4.03
C GLY A 80 -14.21 -15.35 -5.06
N ALA A 81 -14.88 -15.14 -6.19
CA ALA A 81 -15.00 -16.11 -7.28
C ALA A 81 -13.86 -16.04 -8.31
N MET A 82 -13.08 -14.96 -8.29
CA MET A 82 -11.98 -14.75 -9.23
C MET A 82 -10.78 -15.65 -8.91
N SER A 83 -10.08 -16.10 -9.96
CA SER A 83 -8.76 -16.72 -9.84
C SER A 83 -7.73 -15.74 -9.25
N ARG A 84 -6.58 -16.25 -8.83
CA ARG A 84 -5.47 -15.41 -8.36
C ARG A 84 -4.99 -14.44 -9.45
N GLU A 85 -4.92 -14.92 -10.70
CA GLU A 85 -4.46 -14.13 -11.84
C GLU A 85 -5.45 -13.00 -12.17
N GLU A 86 -6.74 -13.28 -12.18
CA GLU A 86 -7.77 -12.26 -12.39
C GLU A 86 -7.74 -11.17 -11.28
N ARG A 87 -7.58 -11.58 -10.02
CA ARG A 87 -7.44 -10.61 -8.92
C ARG A 87 -6.17 -9.75 -9.06
N LEU A 88 -5.05 -10.36 -9.47
CA LEU A 88 -3.80 -9.63 -9.69
C LEU A 88 -3.95 -8.63 -10.84
N ALA A 89 -4.54 -9.06 -11.97
CA ALA A 89 -4.80 -8.18 -13.10
C ALA A 89 -5.71 -7.00 -12.72
N LEU A 90 -6.78 -7.27 -11.96
CA LEU A 90 -7.68 -6.23 -11.47
C LEU A 90 -6.96 -5.27 -10.50
N SER A 91 -6.11 -5.80 -9.62
CA SER A 91 -5.31 -4.98 -8.71
C SER A 91 -4.36 -4.06 -9.49
N ASN A 92 -3.64 -4.60 -10.49
CA ASN A 92 -2.75 -3.82 -11.33
C ASN A 92 -3.50 -2.72 -12.09
N GLN A 93 -4.68 -3.02 -12.64
CA GLN A 93 -5.51 -2.01 -13.32
C GLN A 93 -5.98 -0.90 -12.37
N ARG A 94 -6.38 -1.24 -11.14
CA ARG A 94 -6.76 -0.25 -10.13
C ARG A 94 -5.59 0.62 -9.73
N ASN A 95 -4.45 0.02 -9.47
CA ASN A 95 -3.22 0.75 -9.13
C ASN A 95 -2.84 1.71 -10.26
N GLN A 96 -2.88 1.24 -11.51
CA GLN A 96 -2.60 2.09 -12.66
C GLN A 96 -3.61 3.23 -12.81
N SER A 97 -4.90 2.94 -12.64
CA SER A 97 -5.94 3.98 -12.69
C SER A 97 -5.75 5.04 -11.62
N TYR A 98 -5.35 4.61 -10.41
CA TYR A 98 -5.05 5.55 -9.32
C TYR A 98 -3.84 6.42 -9.64
N VAL A 99 -2.75 5.80 -10.08
CA VAL A 99 -1.53 6.51 -10.50
C VAL A 99 -1.84 7.52 -11.61
N ASN A 100 -2.60 7.12 -12.64
CA ASN A 100 -2.99 8.02 -13.72
C ASN A 100 -3.84 9.22 -13.24
N ALA A 101 -4.72 8.99 -12.28
CA ALA A 101 -5.55 10.06 -11.70
C ALA A 101 -4.74 11.07 -10.86
N HIS A 102 -3.63 10.64 -10.29
CA HIS A 102 -2.74 11.45 -9.44
C HIS A 102 -1.42 11.85 -10.14
N HIS A 103 -1.33 11.61 -11.46
CA HIS A 103 -0.12 11.81 -12.25
C HIS A 103 0.45 13.22 -12.16
N ASP A 104 -0.43 14.23 -12.16
CA ASP A 104 -0.06 15.66 -12.16
C ASP A 104 -0.08 16.29 -10.75
N ASP A 105 -0.40 15.52 -9.72
CA ASP A 105 -0.45 16.04 -8.35
C ASP A 105 0.94 16.49 -7.88
N SER A 106 0.97 17.53 -7.04
CA SER A 106 2.20 17.95 -6.39
C SER A 106 2.64 16.94 -5.32
N MET A 107 3.93 16.91 -4.98
CA MET A 107 4.42 16.09 -3.87
C MET A 107 3.75 16.47 -2.55
N GLU A 108 3.41 17.75 -2.33
CA GLU A 108 2.67 18.21 -1.17
C GLU A 108 1.28 17.56 -1.09
N THR A 109 0.55 17.51 -2.21
CA THR A 109 -0.75 16.83 -2.31
C THR A 109 -0.62 15.34 -2.02
N LEU A 110 0.37 14.67 -2.60
CA LEU A 110 0.60 13.25 -2.41
C LEU A 110 1.00 12.91 -0.97
N VAL A 111 1.82 13.74 -0.32
CA VAL A 111 2.19 13.59 1.10
C VAL A 111 0.97 13.77 2.00
N ALA A 112 0.12 14.75 1.71
CA ALA A 112 -1.13 14.95 2.44
C ALA A 112 -2.08 13.75 2.29
N ASP A 113 -2.18 13.20 1.07
CA ASP A 113 -3.02 12.03 0.78
C ASP A 113 -2.55 10.77 1.52
N LEU A 114 -1.24 10.47 1.47
CA LEU A 114 -0.67 9.35 2.22
C LEU A 114 -0.84 9.52 3.73
N SER A 115 -0.66 10.75 4.23
CA SER A 115 -0.84 11.06 5.65
C SER A 115 -2.29 10.87 6.10
N ALA A 116 -3.25 11.28 5.27
CA ALA A 116 -4.67 11.05 5.53
C ALA A 116 -5.01 9.54 5.54
N ALA A 117 -4.52 8.79 4.54
CA ALA A 117 -4.72 7.35 4.49
C ALA A 117 -4.10 6.64 5.71
N ARG A 118 -2.89 7.03 6.15
CA ARG A 118 -2.26 6.50 7.35
C ARG A 118 -3.06 6.84 8.62
N GLN A 119 -3.59 8.05 8.73
CA GLN A 119 -4.42 8.43 9.88
C GLN A 119 -5.68 7.54 9.96
N GLU A 120 -6.30 7.24 8.83
CA GLU A 120 -7.44 6.29 8.79
C GLU A 120 -7.01 4.87 9.21
N THR A 121 -5.82 4.40 8.81
CA THR A 121 -5.26 3.13 9.27
C THR A 121 -5.08 3.11 10.79
N LEU A 122 -4.56 4.19 11.38
CA LEU A 122 -4.38 4.31 12.83
C LEU A 122 -5.73 4.37 13.55
N ASN A 123 -6.70 5.13 13.03
CA ASN A 123 -8.05 5.17 13.59
C ASN A 123 -8.72 3.79 13.56
N LEU A 124 -8.52 3.04 12.47
CA LEU A 124 -9.04 1.69 12.35
C LEU A 124 -8.34 0.73 13.33
N PHE A 125 -7.03 0.88 13.54
CA PHE A 125 -6.26 0.08 14.48
C PHE A 125 -6.78 0.19 15.91
N GLU A 126 -7.23 1.36 16.35
CA GLU A 126 -7.81 1.58 17.69
C GLU A 126 -9.11 0.80 17.93
N LEU A 127 -9.79 0.37 16.87
CA LEU A 127 -11.03 -0.42 16.98
C LEU A 127 -10.76 -1.92 17.22
N PHE A 128 -9.53 -2.40 17.02
CA PHE A 128 -9.17 -3.80 17.19
C PHE A 128 -8.77 -4.10 18.65
N THR A 129 -9.27 -5.18 19.19
CA THR A 129 -8.73 -5.79 20.44
C THR A 129 -7.46 -6.57 20.11
N ASP A 130 -6.66 -6.90 21.14
CA ASP A 130 -5.46 -7.72 20.96
C ASP A 130 -5.79 -9.12 20.41
N GLU A 131 -6.92 -9.69 20.79
CA GLU A 131 -7.42 -10.96 20.25
C GLU A 131 -7.75 -10.85 18.76
N GLN A 132 -8.39 -9.75 18.36
CA GLN A 132 -8.71 -9.49 16.95
C GLN A 132 -7.44 -9.22 16.12
N LEU A 133 -6.43 -8.53 16.70
CA LEU A 133 -5.12 -8.35 16.03
C LEU A 133 -4.41 -9.69 15.81
N ALA A 134 -4.60 -10.65 16.73
CA ALA A 134 -4.05 -12.01 16.62
C ALA A 134 -4.85 -12.93 15.69
N ALA A 135 -6.08 -12.57 15.34
CA ALA A 135 -6.94 -13.40 14.51
C ALA A 135 -6.44 -13.43 13.06
N HIS A 136 -6.46 -14.63 12.47
CA HIS A 136 -6.15 -14.81 11.04
C HIS A 136 -7.28 -14.27 10.15
N ALA A 137 -6.90 -13.74 8.99
CA ALA A 137 -7.87 -13.31 8.01
C ALA A 137 -8.71 -14.48 7.51
N SER A 138 -10.02 -14.30 7.51
CA SER A 138 -10.96 -15.33 7.04
C SER A 138 -11.01 -15.44 5.51
N VAL A 139 -10.43 -14.46 4.79
CA VAL A 139 -10.41 -14.42 3.33
C VAL A 139 -9.22 -15.22 2.78
N SER A 140 -9.46 -16.12 1.87
CA SER A 140 -8.53 -17.17 1.46
C SER A 140 -7.15 -16.70 0.98
N PHE A 141 -7.03 -15.52 0.38
CA PHE A 141 -5.74 -15.01 -0.14
C PHE A 141 -4.86 -14.35 0.95
N ALA A 142 -5.42 -14.11 2.13
CA ALA A 142 -4.72 -13.55 3.29
C ALA A 142 -4.81 -14.46 4.52
N ALA A 143 -5.28 -15.69 4.34
CA ALA A 143 -5.56 -16.62 5.46
C ALA A 143 -4.34 -17.02 6.30
N ASP A 144 -3.15 -16.81 5.77
CA ASP A 144 -1.87 -17.01 6.46
C ASP A 144 -1.43 -15.78 7.28
N ARG A 145 -2.16 -14.67 7.21
CA ARG A 145 -1.84 -13.40 7.88
C ARG A 145 -2.85 -13.09 8.97
N THR A 146 -2.36 -12.55 10.07
CA THR A 146 -3.19 -11.94 11.10
C THR A 146 -3.57 -10.51 10.75
N ALA A 147 -4.56 -9.92 11.45
CA ALA A 147 -4.85 -8.51 11.30
C ALA A 147 -3.62 -7.64 11.65
N GLY A 148 -2.86 -8.01 12.68
CA GLY A 148 -1.62 -7.33 13.03
C GLY A 148 -0.58 -7.36 11.90
N ASP A 149 -0.43 -8.51 11.20
CA ASP A 149 0.45 -8.62 10.04
C ASP A 149 -0.02 -7.74 8.87
N LEU A 150 -1.34 -7.60 8.67
CA LEU A 150 -1.90 -6.72 7.65
C LEU A 150 -1.66 -5.24 7.95
N PHE A 151 -1.78 -4.81 9.21
CA PHE A 151 -1.38 -3.46 9.59
C PHE A 151 0.10 -3.20 9.30
N ALA A 152 0.99 -4.12 9.69
CA ALA A 152 2.43 -4.00 9.44
C ALA A 152 2.79 -4.09 7.95
N ALA A 153 1.96 -4.70 7.12
CA ALA A 153 2.20 -4.86 5.69
C ALA A 153 2.34 -3.52 4.94
N ASN A 154 1.65 -2.46 5.39
CA ASN A 154 1.80 -1.12 4.80
C ASN A 154 3.24 -0.60 4.90
N ALA A 155 3.89 -0.78 6.05
CA ALA A 155 5.29 -0.38 6.22
C ALA A 155 6.24 -1.20 5.33
N GLN A 156 5.99 -2.51 5.22
CA GLN A 156 6.78 -3.41 4.36
C GLN A 156 6.61 -3.05 2.88
N HIS A 157 5.39 -2.74 2.46
CA HIS A 157 5.07 -2.36 1.08
C HIS A 157 5.81 -1.08 0.68
N ALA A 158 5.78 -0.05 1.53
CA ALA A 158 6.51 1.18 1.29
C ALA A 158 8.03 0.95 1.13
N ALA A 159 8.62 0.09 1.97
CA ALA A 159 10.03 -0.26 1.88
C ALA A 159 10.39 -0.95 0.55
N VAL A 160 9.53 -1.85 0.07
CA VAL A 160 9.73 -2.53 -1.22
C VAL A 160 9.69 -1.54 -2.39
N HIS A 161 8.77 -0.57 -2.38
CA HIS A 161 8.70 0.45 -3.43
C HIS A 161 9.95 1.33 -3.47
N MET A 162 10.50 1.73 -2.32
CA MET A 162 11.78 2.47 -2.29
C MET A 162 12.93 1.65 -2.92
N LEU A 163 13.01 0.34 -2.61
CA LEU A 163 14.03 -0.54 -3.21
C LEU A 163 13.87 -0.67 -4.73
N TRP A 164 12.65 -0.76 -5.24
CA TRP A 164 12.40 -0.83 -6.69
C TRP A 164 12.81 0.47 -7.40
N ILE A 165 12.56 1.62 -6.80
CA ILE A 165 12.99 2.92 -7.33
C ILE A 165 14.52 2.98 -7.41
N GLU A 166 15.22 2.63 -6.33
CA GLU A 166 16.68 2.61 -6.30
C GLU A 166 17.26 1.65 -7.33
N GLU A 167 16.64 0.47 -7.50
CA GLU A 167 17.05 -0.49 -8.52
C GLU A 167 16.85 0.05 -9.93
N GLY A 168 15.67 0.64 -10.21
CA GLY A 168 15.38 1.26 -11.51
C GLY A 168 16.35 2.39 -11.83
N PHE A 169 16.71 3.22 -10.85
CA PHE A 169 17.71 4.28 -11.04
C PHE A 169 19.09 3.73 -11.35
N ARG A 170 19.49 2.61 -10.73
CA ARG A 170 20.78 1.95 -11.03
C ARG A 170 20.82 1.32 -12.42
N GLN A 171 19.71 0.78 -12.89
CA GLN A 171 19.61 0.12 -14.19
C GLN A 171 19.48 1.12 -15.36
N GLY A 172 19.14 2.38 -15.09
CA GLY A 172 19.01 3.41 -16.10
C GLY A 172 17.73 3.27 -16.95
N LEU A 173 16.66 2.76 -16.34
CA LEU A 173 15.33 2.66 -16.95
C LEU A 173 14.74 4.05 -17.19
#